data_e1e67a39fa362d679afa4273e8bdd8dd
#
_entry.id   e1e67a39fa362d679afa4273e8bdd8dd
#
_cell.length_a   1.000
_cell.length_b   1.000
_cell.length_c   1.000
_cell.angle_alpha   90.00
_cell.angle_beta   90.00
_cell.angle_gamma   90.00
#
_symmetry.space_group_name_H-M   'P 1'
#
loop_
_entity.id
_entity.type
_entity.pdbx_description
1 polymer ?
#
loop_
_entity_poly.entity_id
_entity_poly.type
_entity_poly.pdbx_seq_one_letter_code
_entity_poly.pdbx_strand_id
1 'polypeptide(L)'
;MLLVEPKEVVNIGDAEGELTAENDDRGNYQRSVFRPILQQNTNRGIMLINRLLLSSIIASLMAISAIAQDSKKASKFMVATANPVASKVGYDILKRGGNAIDAMVGVQLMLNLVEPQSSGIGGGAFLLFYDAERNEVSSFDGRETAPLKAKGDLFLKEDGSPMKFFDGVVGGRSVGTPGTLKLLEVTHKNYGSLPWEELIEPTIQLAEKGFRVSKRMASSVEQDAERLKTFPATKSYFFLNDGTPIPEGTLLRNPDFAQTLRLIAAQGSEPFYYGEIARDIVRTVQEAKGNPGKLSLADLRNYWVIERPPVCHDYKQFQVCGMGPPSSGALTIGQMLGMLSHFELDKLSPTGPTFSHLFAEANLLAFKDRGLYMADSDYVDMPTKGLLNPQYLKMRSKLINSSKVSDGMSPGVPPTASNYQLSPDASMELPSTSHFAIVDAQGNAVSMTTTIENGFGSRLMTRGFLLNNELTDFSFRPEQDGQLIANRLEPGKRPRSSMSPTLVFNSSGQLHMAVGSPGGSRIIPYVAKTLLGVLQWNMDIQEAINLPNIAKNFSTMDLEAGTSAEQLKVDMEQLGHKVSVRPLTSGLQGIVITPTGLIGGADPRREGLVLGD
;
A
#
# COMPACT_ATOMS: atom_id res chain seq x y z
N MET A 1 -3.88 31.46 34.32
CA MET A 1 -4.84 30.37 34.41
C MET A 1 -5.94 30.62 33.39
N LEU A 2 -5.70 30.18 32.15
CA LEU A 2 -6.68 30.15 31.08
C LEU A 2 -6.23 29.00 30.17
N LEU A 3 -6.99 27.93 30.19
CA LEU A 3 -6.87 26.76 29.34
C LEU A 3 -7.24 27.22 27.90
N VAL A 4 -6.31 27.06 26.98
CA VAL A 4 -6.56 27.16 25.55
C VAL A 4 -6.49 25.74 25.00
N GLU A 5 -7.64 25.19 24.63
CA GLU A 5 -7.73 23.92 23.90
C GLU A 5 -7.08 24.06 22.52
N PRO A 6 -6.37 23.04 22.03
CA PRO A 6 -5.82 23.07 20.68
C PRO A 6 -6.96 22.91 19.66
N LYS A 7 -7.07 23.86 18.74
CA LYS A 7 -7.97 23.82 17.59
C LYS A 7 -7.68 22.59 16.75
N GLU A 8 -8.73 21.85 16.45
CA GLU A 8 -8.75 20.70 15.55
C GLU A 8 -8.14 21.04 14.19
N VAL A 9 -7.24 20.18 13.74
CA VAL A 9 -6.75 20.18 12.36
C VAL A 9 -7.86 19.61 11.48
N VAL A 10 -8.50 20.48 10.72
CA VAL A 10 -9.53 20.11 9.74
C VAL A 10 -8.88 19.28 8.64
N ASN A 11 -9.36 18.05 8.50
CA ASN A 11 -8.99 17.11 7.45
C ASN A 11 -9.69 17.57 6.16
N ILE A 12 -8.95 18.22 5.25
CA ILE A 12 -9.47 18.61 3.92
C ILE A 12 -9.13 17.49 2.94
N GLY A 13 -10.04 16.55 2.84
CA GLY A 13 -10.10 15.60 1.74
C GLY A 13 -11.55 15.38 1.40
N ASP A 14 -11.94 15.79 0.20
CA ASP A 14 -13.21 15.65 -0.48
C ASP A 14 -14.09 16.92 -0.46
N ALA A 15 -13.86 17.76 -1.48
CA ALA A 15 -14.80 18.77 -1.91
C ALA A 15 -15.75 18.11 -2.94
N GLU A 16 -16.91 17.65 -2.50
CA GLU A 16 -18.08 17.52 -3.36
C GLU A 16 -18.77 18.88 -3.43
N GLY A 17 -18.85 19.44 -4.63
CA GLY A 17 -19.55 20.67 -4.88
C GLY A 17 -21.05 20.46 -4.92
N GLU A 18 -21.78 21.00 -3.94
CA GLU A 18 -23.22 21.20 -4.04
C GLU A 18 -23.51 22.39 -4.95
N LEU A 19 -24.26 22.13 -6.02
CA LEU A 19 -24.94 23.14 -6.82
C LEU A 19 -26.16 23.62 -6.05
N THR A 20 -26.10 24.83 -5.50
CA THR A 20 -27.26 25.56 -5.00
C THR A 20 -28.00 26.19 -6.15
N ALA A 21 -29.26 25.78 -6.35
CA ALA A 21 -30.19 26.46 -7.21
C ALA A 21 -30.84 27.62 -6.42
N GLU A 22 -30.68 28.82 -6.90
CA GLU A 22 -31.44 29.98 -6.43
C GLU A 22 -32.91 29.89 -6.84
N ASN A 23 -33.79 30.08 -5.86
CA ASN A 23 -35.20 30.36 -6.07
C ASN A 23 -35.36 31.80 -6.51
N ASP A 24 -36.12 32.03 -7.58
CA ASP A 24 -36.77 33.33 -7.85
C ASP A 24 -38.29 33.18 -7.88
N ASP A 25 -38.90 33.93 -6.96
CA ASP A 25 -40.35 34.07 -6.80
C ASP A 25 -40.90 34.98 -7.89
N ARG A 26 -42.03 34.57 -8.47
CA ARG A 26 -43.20 35.48 -8.73
C ARG A 26 -44.42 34.73 -9.23
N GLY A 27 -45.47 34.91 -8.45
CA GLY A 27 -46.75 34.27 -8.59
C GLY A 27 -47.64 34.73 -9.77
N ASN A 28 -48.66 34.01 -9.99
CA ASN A 28 -50.05 34.52 -9.99
C ASN A 28 -51.11 33.42 -10.25
N TYR A 29 -52.24 33.62 -9.57
CA TYR A 29 -53.50 32.93 -9.54
C TYR A 29 -54.13 32.57 -10.90
N GLN A 30 -54.82 31.41 -10.99
CA GLN A 30 -56.27 31.41 -11.23
C GLN A 30 -56.90 30.02 -10.96
N ARG A 31 -58.05 30.07 -10.24
CA ARG A 31 -58.99 28.97 -9.99
C ARG A 31 -59.87 28.71 -11.19
N SER A 32 -60.23 27.47 -11.46
CA SER A 32 -61.57 27.12 -11.92
C SER A 32 -61.98 25.70 -11.51
N VAL A 33 -63.19 25.64 -11.08
CA VAL A 33 -63.98 24.55 -10.50
C VAL A 33 -64.56 23.69 -11.64
N PHE A 34 -64.70 22.36 -11.52
CA PHE A 34 -65.95 21.61 -11.57
C PHE A 34 -65.81 20.09 -11.41
N ARG A 35 -66.85 19.51 -10.94
CA ARG A 35 -67.11 18.22 -10.30
C ARG A 35 -67.33 17.03 -11.28
N PRO A 36 -67.81 15.84 -10.83
CA PRO A 36 -67.11 14.56 -11.03
C PRO A 36 -67.89 13.61 -11.93
N ILE A 37 -67.30 12.55 -12.47
CA ILE A 37 -68.01 11.35 -12.92
C ILE A 37 -67.28 10.10 -12.36
N LEU A 38 -68.08 9.30 -11.70
CA LEU A 38 -67.80 8.02 -11.08
C LEU A 38 -67.80 6.87 -12.12
N GLN A 39 -66.99 5.86 -11.74
CA GLN A 39 -67.12 4.42 -12.06
C GLN A 39 -66.31 3.83 -13.21
N GLN A 40 -65.64 2.78 -12.80
CA GLN A 40 -65.10 1.63 -13.51
C GLN A 40 -63.58 1.67 -13.80
N ASN A 41 -62.83 1.03 -12.92
CA ASN A 41 -61.82 0.01 -13.30
C ASN A 41 -61.01 -0.48 -12.11
N THR A 42 -61.58 -1.38 -11.32
CA THR A 42 -60.89 -2.03 -10.15
C THR A 42 -59.92 -3.15 -10.55
N ASN A 43 -59.81 -3.52 -11.83
CA ASN A 43 -58.93 -4.65 -12.23
C ASN A 43 -57.59 -4.25 -12.88
N ARG A 44 -57.34 -2.96 -13.16
CA ARG A 44 -56.00 -2.52 -13.66
C ARG A 44 -55.00 -2.15 -12.58
N GLY A 45 -55.45 -1.81 -11.36
CA GLY A 45 -54.60 -1.43 -10.25
C GLY A 45 -53.81 -2.59 -9.66
N ILE A 46 -54.39 -3.77 -9.56
CA ILE A 46 -53.78 -4.97 -8.97
C ILE A 46 -52.67 -5.55 -9.87
N MET A 47 -52.83 -5.45 -11.20
CA MET A 47 -51.79 -5.91 -12.15
C MET A 47 -50.57 -4.96 -12.21
N LEU A 48 -50.73 -3.66 -11.98
CA LEU A 48 -49.61 -2.72 -11.92
C LEU A 48 -48.81 -2.85 -10.61
N ILE A 49 -49.50 -3.05 -9.48
CA ILE A 49 -48.83 -3.23 -8.17
C ILE A 49 -48.03 -4.54 -8.14
N ASN A 50 -48.55 -5.64 -8.71
CA ASN A 50 -47.79 -6.89 -8.81
C ASN A 50 -46.59 -6.81 -9.78
N ARG A 51 -46.68 -6.01 -10.87
CA ARG A 51 -45.53 -5.79 -11.76
C ARG A 51 -44.47 -4.90 -11.15
N LEU A 52 -44.85 -3.89 -10.33
CA LEU A 52 -43.91 -3.04 -9.59
C LEU A 52 -43.24 -3.78 -8.42
N LEU A 53 -43.95 -4.67 -7.72
CA LEU A 53 -43.40 -5.53 -6.69
C LEU A 53 -42.47 -6.61 -7.27
N LEU A 54 -42.81 -7.22 -8.42
CA LEU A 54 -41.91 -8.17 -9.08
C LEU A 54 -40.68 -7.49 -9.67
N SER A 55 -40.76 -6.28 -10.20
CA SER A 55 -39.61 -5.54 -10.70
C SER A 55 -38.70 -5.04 -9.56
N SER A 56 -39.24 -4.69 -8.40
CA SER A 56 -38.41 -4.33 -7.22
C SER A 56 -37.76 -5.55 -6.59
N ILE A 57 -38.38 -6.73 -6.60
CA ILE A 57 -37.74 -7.98 -6.13
C ILE A 57 -36.66 -8.45 -7.11
N ILE A 58 -36.86 -8.33 -8.43
CA ILE A 58 -35.85 -8.64 -9.44
C ILE A 58 -34.69 -7.62 -9.41
N ALA A 59 -34.99 -6.34 -9.19
CA ALA A 59 -33.96 -5.31 -8.99
C ALA A 59 -33.19 -5.51 -7.68
N SER A 60 -33.80 -6.00 -6.60
CA SER A 60 -33.13 -6.35 -5.34
C SER A 60 -32.33 -7.65 -5.43
N LEU A 61 -32.65 -8.56 -6.36
CA LEU A 61 -31.88 -9.78 -6.65
C LEU A 61 -30.74 -9.55 -7.65
N MET A 62 -30.74 -8.43 -8.38
CA MET A 62 -29.60 -8.00 -9.20
C MET A 62 -28.62 -7.06 -8.46
N ALA A 63 -28.93 -6.69 -7.22
CA ALA A 63 -28.01 -5.97 -6.38
C ALA A 63 -27.08 -6.97 -5.69
N ILE A 64 -25.80 -6.93 -6.13
CA ILE A 64 -24.63 -7.46 -5.44
C ILE A 64 -24.49 -8.99 -5.51
N SER A 65 -24.24 -9.51 -6.69
CA SER A 65 -23.18 -10.51 -6.81
C SER A 65 -21.87 -9.74 -7.04
N ALA A 66 -21.27 -9.21 -5.98
CA ALA A 66 -19.81 -9.12 -5.97
C ALA A 66 -19.37 -10.56 -6.26
N ILE A 67 -18.84 -10.81 -7.45
CA ILE A 67 -18.26 -12.11 -7.80
C ILE A 67 -17.14 -12.29 -6.79
N ALA A 68 -17.40 -13.07 -5.74
CA ALA A 68 -16.34 -13.48 -4.82
C ALA A 68 -15.36 -14.23 -5.71
N GLN A 69 -14.18 -13.66 -5.87
CA GLN A 69 -13.11 -14.31 -6.62
C GLN A 69 -12.72 -15.55 -5.81
N ASP A 70 -12.82 -16.73 -6.43
CA ASP A 70 -12.41 -17.97 -5.81
C ASP A 70 -10.88 -18.08 -5.76
N SER A 71 -10.36 -18.78 -4.76
CA SER A 71 -8.94 -19.08 -4.66
C SER A 71 -8.46 -19.89 -5.86
N LYS A 72 -7.26 -19.59 -6.36
CA LYS A 72 -6.60 -20.36 -7.41
C LYS A 72 -5.76 -21.49 -6.79
N LYS A 73 -5.90 -22.72 -7.31
CA LYS A 73 -5.07 -23.87 -6.91
C LYS A 73 -4.06 -24.21 -8.00
N ALA A 74 -2.86 -24.62 -7.59
CA ALA A 74 -1.79 -25.07 -8.46
C ALA A 74 -0.93 -26.14 -7.76
N SER A 75 -0.18 -26.92 -8.54
CA SER A 75 0.63 -28.01 -8.00
C SER A 75 2.13 -27.76 -8.01
N LYS A 76 2.63 -26.86 -8.89
CA LYS A 76 4.05 -26.67 -9.13
C LYS A 76 4.56 -25.28 -8.73
N PHE A 77 3.94 -24.25 -9.27
CA PHE A 77 4.35 -22.86 -9.03
C PHE A 77 3.16 -21.91 -9.11
N MET A 78 3.32 -20.72 -8.52
CA MET A 78 2.24 -19.74 -8.49
C MET A 78 2.78 -18.30 -8.43
N VAL A 79 2.07 -17.40 -9.09
CA VAL A 79 2.30 -15.95 -9.09
C VAL A 79 1.00 -15.24 -8.75
N ALA A 80 1.03 -14.37 -7.75
CA ALA A 80 -0.06 -13.45 -7.39
C ALA A 80 0.45 -12.03 -7.46
N THR A 81 -0.09 -11.18 -8.35
CA THR A 81 0.35 -9.79 -8.52
C THR A 81 -0.81 -8.81 -8.63
N ALA A 82 -0.50 -7.51 -8.49
CA ALA A 82 -1.47 -6.42 -8.53
C ALA A 82 -2.10 -6.18 -9.92
N ASN A 83 -1.53 -6.77 -11.00
CA ASN A 83 -2.01 -6.54 -12.36
C ASN A 83 -1.94 -7.83 -13.22
N PRO A 84 -2.99 -8.17 -14.01
CA PRO A 84 -3.06 -9.40 -14.79
C PRO A 84 -1.91 -9.57 -15.80
N VAL A 85 -1.43 -8.47 -16.40
CA VAL A 85 -0.33 -8.51 -17.36
C VAL A 85 0.99 -8.89 -16.68
N ALA A 86 1.22 -8.36 -15.49
CA ALA A 86 2.39 -8.70 -14.68
C ALA A 86 2.32 -10.16 -14.18
N SER A 87 1.14 -10.64 -13.78
CA SER A 87 0.94 -12.06 -13.41
C SER A 87 1.27 -12.99 -14.58
N LYS A 88 0.85 -12.62 -15.79
CA LYS A 88 1.15 -13.40 -17.02
C LYS A 88 2.65 -13.48 -17.30
N VAL A 89 3.37 -12.38 -17.15
CA VAL A 89 4.83 -12.37 -17.35
C VAL A 89 5.54 -13.26 -16.33
N GLY A 90 5.19 -13.13 -15.03
CA GLY A 90 5.75 -13.99 -14.00
C GLY A 90 5.45 -15.48 -14.25
N TYR A 91 4.20 -15.81 -14.60
CA TYR A 91 3.80 -17.16 -14.96
C TYR A 91 4.60 -17.72 -16.15
N ASP A 92 4.79 -16.93 -17.20
CA ASP A 92 5.53 -17.37 -18.39
C ASP A 92 7.01 -17.60 -18.09
N ILE A 93 7.61 -16.79 -17.22
CA ILE A 93 8.99 -16.96 -16.76
C ILE A 93 9.12 -18.28 -15.96
N LEU A 94 8.23 -18.53 -14.99
CA LEU A 94 8.25 -19.79 -14.23
C LEU A 94 8.00 -21.00 -15.12
N LYS A 95 7.06 -20.91 -16.06
CA LYS A 95 6.71 -21.99 -16.99
C LYS A 95 7.85 -22.42 -17.90
N ARG A 96 8.74 -21.50 -18.27
CA ARG A 96 9.93 -21.80 -19.09
C ARG A 96 11.16 -22.21 -18.26
N GLY A 97 11.00 -22.40 -16.94
CA GLY A 97 12.03 -22.93 -16.04
C GLY A 97 12.79 -21.87 -15.24
N GLY A 98 12.37 -20.60 -15.28
CA GLY A 98 12.88 -19.57 -14.37
C GLY A 98 12.47 -19.82 -12.94
N ASN A 99 13.22 -19.30 -11.99
CA ASN A 99 12.91 -19.38 -10.56
C ASN A 99 12.13 -18.15 -10.05
N ALA A 100 11.85 -18.09 -8.74
CA ALA A 100 11.07 -17.02 -8.14
C ALA A 100 11.72 -15.64 -8.28
N ILE A 101 13.05 -15.54 -8.26
CA ILE A 101 13.80 -14.29 -8.46
C ILE A 101 13.73 -13.83 -9.93
N ASP A 102 13.84 -14.77 -10.89
CA ASP A 102 13.66 -14.43 -12.30
C ASP A 102 12.26 -13.86 -12.56
N ALA A 103 11.23 -14.53 -12.05
CA ALA A 103 9.86 -14.07 -12.17
C ALA A 103 9.64 -12.71 -11.50
N MET A 104 10.26 -12.46 -10.34
CA MET A 104 10.23 -11.16 -9.65
C MET A 104 10.74 -10.02 -10.53
N VAL A 105 11.86 -10.21 -11.23
CA VAL A 105 12.41 -9.19 -12.14
C VAL A 105 11.41 -8.84 -13.23
N GLY A 106 10.89 -9.85 -13.93
CA GLY A 106 9.91 -9.61 -15.01
C GLY A 106 8.61 -8.96 -14.53
N VAL A 107 8.08 -9.42 -13.38
CA VAL A 107 6.88 -8.85 -12.74
C VAL A 107 7.09 -7.39 -12.38
N GLN A 108 8.20 -7.06 -11.71
CA GLN A 108 8.47 -5.69 -11.28
C GLN A 108 8.60 -4.71 -12.46
N LEU A 109 9.32 -5.09 -13.50
CA LEU A 109 9.46 -4.23 -14.68
C LEU A 109 8.14 -4.08 -15.44
N MET A 110 7.33 -5.14 -15.49
CA MET A 110 6.02 -5.08 -16.11
C MET A 110 5.06 -4.19 -15.29
N LEU A 111 5.08 -4.27 -13.94
CA LEU A 111 4.30 -3.37 -13.08
C LEU A 111 4.67 -1.90 -13.28
N ASN A 112 5.95 -1.58 -13.47
CA ASN A 112 6.38 -0.21 -13.80
C ASN A 112 5.69 0.32 -15.08
N LEU A 113 5.42 -0.54 -16.06
CA LEU A 113 4.78 -0.16 -17.32
C LEU A 113 3.25 -0.04 -17.18
N VAL A 114 2.60 -1.07 -16.59
CA VAL A 114 1.14 -1.20 -16.60
C VAL A 114 0.45 -0.67 -15.34
N GLU A 115 1.21 -0.41 -14.28
CA GLU A 115 0.74 0.18 -13.01
C GLU A 115 1.69 1.32 -12.54
N PRO A 116 2.07 2.27 -13.44
CA PRO A 116 3.10 3.27 -13.14
C PRO A 116 2.72 4.22 -12.01
N GLN A 117 1.42 4.37 -11.71
CA GLN A 117 0.94 5.17 -10.59
C GLN A 117 1.32 4.59 -9.22
N SER A 118 1.75 3.33 -9.15
CA SER A 118 1.95 2.64 -7.87
C SER A 118 3.41 2.31 -7.56
N SER A 119 4.20 1.91 -8.55
CA SER A 119 5.59 1.45 -8.35
C SER A 119 6.42 1.52 -9.63
N GLY A 120 7.74 1.40 -9.51
CA GLY A 120 8.64 1.39 -10.66
C GLY A 120 10.11 1.50 -10.28
N ILE A 121 10.98 1.49 -11.30
CA ILE A 121 12.44 1.61 -11.13
C ILE A 121 12.88 2.97 -10.58
N GLY A 122 12.02 3.98 -10.66
CA GLY A 122 12.25 5.30 -10.04
C GLY A 122 11.89 5.37 -8.56
N GLY A 123 11.60 4.25 -7.92
CA GLY A 123 11.20 4.11 -6.53
C GLY A 123 12.03 3.11 -5.73
N GLY A 124 11.44 2.54 -4.68
CA GLY A 124 12.06 1.56 -3.79
C GLY A 124 11.21 0.33 -3.54
N ALA A 125 11.81 -0.63 -2.85
CA ALA A 125 11.17 -1.90 -2.54
C ALA A 125 11.77 -2.58 -1.32
N PHE A 126 10.96 -3.45 -0.70
CA PHE A 126 11.43 -4.46 0.24
C PHE A 126 11.10 -5.85 -0.26
N LEU A 127 12.07 -6.74 -0.19
CA LEU A 127 11.98 -8.13 -0.61
C LEU A 127 12.26 -9.06 0.57
N LEU A 128 11.39 -10.04 0.76
CA LEU A 128 11.72 -11.28 1.48
C LEU A 128 11.86 -12.40 0.46
N PHE A 129 12.97 -13.09 0.52
CA PHE A 129 13.27 -14.26 -0.30
C PHE A 129 13.50 -15.48 0.58
N TYR A 130 12.76 -16.55 0.33
CA TYR A 130 13.00 -17.85 0.94
C TYR A 130 13.69 -18.76 -0.06
N ASP A 131 14.88 -19.21 0.28
CA ASP A 131 15.65 -20.22 -0.43
C ASP A 131 15.29 -21.59 0.13
N ALA A 132 14.57 -22.38 -0.65
CA ALA A 132 14.06 -23.68 -0.21
C ALA A 132 15.16 -24.74 -0.09
N GLU A 133 16.25 -24.63 -0.89
CA GLU A 133 17.39 -25.55 -0.82
C GLU A 133 18.16 -25.37 0.48
N ARG A 134 18.37 -24.11 0.89
CA ARG A 134 19.10 -23.76 2.12
C ARG A 134 18.21 -23.69 3.35
N ASN A 135 16.91 -23.64 3.15
CA ASN A 135 15.92 -23.37 4.20
C ASN A 135 16.21 -22.06 4.95
N GLU A 136 16.52 -21.00 4.21
CA GLU A 136 16.94 -19.70 4.74
C GLU A 136 16.06 -18.56 4.20
N VAL A 137 15.87 -17.55 5.02
CA VAL A 137 15.18 -16.31 4.65
C VAL A 137 16.16 -15.16 4.59
N SER A 138 16.30 -14.56 3.43
CA SER A 138 17.00 -13.29 3.24
C SER A 138 16.00 -12.14 3.09
N SER A 139 16.33 -10.97 3.60
CA SER A 139 15.54 -9.77 3.38
C SER A 139 16.40 -8.64 2.82
N PHE A 140 15.91 -7.97 1.78
CA PHE A 140 16.65 -6.96 1.03
C PHE A 140 15.94 -5.60 1.12
N ASP A 141 16.71 -4.61 1.56
CA ASP A 141 16.30 -3.22 1.71
C ASP A 141 16.75 -2.42 0.48
N GLY A 142 15.82 -2.23 -0.45
CA GLY A 142 15.95 -1.34 -1.60
C GLY A 142 15.16 -0.03 -1.42
N ARG A 143 14.98 0.42 -0.16
CA ARG A 143 14.32 1.69 0.17
C ARG A 143 15.14 2.87 -0.33
N GLU A 144 14.47 3.94 -0.72
CA GLU A 144 15.10 5.17 -1.13
C GLU A 144 15.88 5.83 0.01
N THR A 145 16.97 6.52 -0.34
CA THR A 145 17.74 7.30 0.64
C THR A 145 17.58 8.78 0.40
N ALA A 146 17.61 9.55 1.49
CA ALA A 146 17.64 11.01 1.41
C ALA A 146 18.95 11.47 0.75
N PRO A 147 18.91 12.45 -0.17
CA PRO A 147 20.12 13.04 -0.74
C PRO A 147 21.08 13.56 0.33
N LEU A 148 22.38 13.43 0.13
CA LEU A 148 23.42 13.87 1.06
C LEU A 148 23.39 15.39 1.34
N LYS A 149 22.73 16.16 0.46
CA LYS A 149 22.51 17.60 0.62
C LYS A 149 21.17 17.96 1.27
N ALA A 150 20.32 16.98 1.55
CA ALA A 150 19.06 17.20 2.24
C ALA A 150 19.30 17.38 3.75
N LYS A 151 18.52 18.26 4.37
CA LYS A 151 18.60 18.54 5.82
C LYS A 151 17.22 18.42 6.44
N GLY A 152 17.14 18.35 7.76
CA GLY A 152 15.89 18.21 8.51
C GLY A 152 14.85 19.30 8.27
N ASP A 153 15.25 20.44 7.75
CA ASP A 153 14.40 21.57 7.38
C ASP A 153 13.82 21.48 5.95
N LEU A 154 14.07 20.39 5.21
CA LEU A 154 13.69 20.22 3.81
C LEU A 154 12.20 20.52 3.54
N PHE A 155 11.32 20.17 4.47
CA PHE A 155 9.87 20.34 4.37
C PHE A 155 9.34 21.46 5.28
N LEU A 156 10.20 22.35 5.76
CA LEU A 156 9.80 23.56 6.47
C LEU A 156 9.71 24.74 5.51
N LYS A 157 8.78 25.65 5.80
CA LYS A 157 8.71 26.97 5.18
C LYS A 157 9.72 27.91 5.86
N GLU A 158 9.88 29.12 5.31
CA GLU A 158 10.77 30.15 5.87
C GLU A 158 10.41 30.55 7.32
N ASP A 159 9.13 30.46 7.68
CA ASP A 159 8.62 30.73 9.04
C ASP A 159 8.82 29.55 10.01
N GLY A 160 9.47 28.46 9.58
CA GLY A 160 9.68 27.25 10.37
C GLY A 160 8.46 26.34 10.49
N SER A 161 7.32 26.72 9.91
CA SER A 161 6.14 25.83 9.87
C SER A 161 6.28 24.75 8.78
N PRO A 162 5.68 23.54 8.96
CA PRO A 162 5.72 22.52 7.93
C PRO A 162 4.94 22.94 6.68
N MET A 163 5.43 22.50 5.53
CA MET A 163 4.72 22.66 4.25
C MET A 163 3.40 21.87 4.28
N LYS A 164 2.45 22.26 3.41
CA LYS A 164 1.32 21.38 3.11
C LYS A 164 1.84 20.13 2.41
N PHE A 165 1.19 18.98 2.61
CA PHE A 165 1.66 17.69 2.11
C PHE A 165 1.97 17.72 0.60
N PHE A 166 1.01 18.13 -0.23
CA PHE A 166 1.21 18.15 -1.68
C PHE A 166 2.17 19.26 -2.18
N ASP A 167 2.42 20.29 -1.40
CA ASP A 167 3.47 21.29 -1.71
C ASP A 167 4.86 20.66 -1.53
N GLY A 168 4.98 19.68 -0.62
CA GLY A 168 6.19 18.87 -0.45
C GLY A 168 6.32 17.77 -1.52
N VAL A 169 5.22 17.10 -1.87
CA VAL A 169 5.19 15.93 -2.77
C VAL A 169 5.53 16.27 -4.21
N VAL A 170 4.86 17.29 -4.81
CA VAL A 170 4.91 17.55 -6.25
C VAL A 170 6.20 18.26 -6.63
N GLY A 171 7.08 17.59 -7.38
CA GLY A 171 8.36 18.12 -7.84
C GLY A 171 9.57 17.41 -7.26
N GLY A 172 10.76 17.99 -7.47
CA GLY A 172 12.05 17.37 -7.17
C GLY A 172 12.39 17.25 -5.68
N ARG A 173 11.81 18.11 -4.82
CA ARG A 173 12.11 18.18 -3.38
C ARG A 173 11.93 16.85 -2.67
N SER A 174 10.90 16.12 -3.02
CA SER A 174 10.48 14.86 -2.39
C SER A 174 11.20 13.63 -2.91
N VAL A 175 12.01 13.75 -3.96
CA VAL A 175 12.63 12.60 -4.63
C VAL A 175 13.81 12.09 -3.83
N GLY A 176 13.70 10.85 -3.34
CA GLY A 176 14.79 10.06 -2.78
C GLY A 176 15.57 9.30 -3.84
N THR A 177 16.77 8.83 -3.48
CA THR A 177 17.61 8.03 -4.37
C THR A 177 16.93 6.69 -4.64
N PRO A 178 16.56 6.36 -5.90
CA PRO A 178 15.82 5.12 -6.19
C PRO A 178 16.64 3.86 -5.91
N GLY A 179 15.97 2.82 -5.41
CA GLY A 179 16.61 1.56 -5.03
C GLY A 179 16.10 0.31 -5.73
N THR A 180 14.89 0.35 -6.31
CA THR A 180 14.24 -0.83 -6.91
C THR A 180 15.14 -1.55 -7.92
N LEU A 181 15.70 -0.83 -8.90
CA LEU A 181 16.53 -1.45 -9.93
C LEU A 181 17.80 -2.11 -9.37
N LYS A 182 18.44 -1.48 -8.39
CA LYS A 182 19.61 -2.07 -7.72
C LYS A 182 19.25 -3.34 -6.96
N LEU A 183 18.09 -3.37 -6.31
CA LEU A 183 17.58 -4.56 -5.63
C LEU A 183 17.37 -5.71 -6.62
N LEU A 184 16.71 -5.45 -7.75
CA LEU A 184 16.50 -6.47 -8.80
C LEU A 184 17.84 -7.03 -9.32
N GLU A 185 18.80 -6.16 -9.63
CA GLU A 185 20.10 -6.57 -10.16
C GLU A 185 20.90 -7.42 -9.14
N VAL A 186 20.99 -6.96 -7.88
CA VAL A 186 21.77 -7.65 -6.85
C VAL A 186 21.17 -9.03 -6.54
N THR A 187 19.86 -9.11 -6.40
CA THR A 187 19.19 -10.39 -6.10
C THR A 187 19.22 -11.33 -7.29
N HIS A 188 19.06 -10.84 -8.51
CA HIS A 188 19.20 -11.65 -9.71
C HIS A 188 20.63 -12.20 -9.88
N LYS A 189 21.67 -11.39 -9.66
CA LYS A 189 23.06 -11.86 -9.71
C LYS A 189 23.37 -12.98 -8.72
N ASN A 190 22.73 -12.95 -7.54
CA ASN A 190 22.99 -13.92 -6.49
C ASN A 190 22.13 -15.19 -6.60
N TYR A 191 20.89 -15.08 -7.10
CA TYR A 191 19.89 -16.13 -7.02
C TYR A 191 19.12 -16.39 -8.34
N GLY A 192 19.27 -15.56 -9.36
CA GLY A 192 18.64 -15.76 -10.67
C GLY A 192 19.23 -16.93 -11.44
N SER A 193 18.46 -17.50 -12.34
CA SER A 193 18.85 -18.65 -13.16
C SER A 193 18.78 -18.39 -14.66
N LEU A 194 17.87 -17.53 -15.12
CA LEU A 194 17.74 -17.14 -16.52
C LEU A 194 18.57 -15.90 -16.84
N PRO A 195 18.97 -15.71 -18.13
CA PRO A 195 19.67 -14.49 -18.55
C PRO A 195 18.88 -13.22 -18.26
N TRP A 196 19.54 -12.21 -17.73
CA TRP A 196 18.94 -10.93 -17.31
C TRP A 196 18.12 -10.27 -18.42
N GLU A 197 18.64 -10.23 -19.63
CA GLU A 197 17.99 -9.63 -20.80
C GLU A 197 16.68 -10.32 -21.17
N GLU A 198 16.57 -11.64 -20.97
CA GLU A 198 15.36 -12.40 -21.26
C GLU A 198 14.20 -12.06 -20.32
N LEU A 199 14.51 -11.60 -19.09
CA LEU A 199 13.52 -11.19 -18.10
C LEU A 199 12.94 -9.81 -18.41
N ILE A 200 13.69 -8.97 -19.09
CA ILE A 200 13.35 -7.59 -19.44
C ILE A 200 12.59 -7.50 -20.77
N GLU A 201 12.92 -8.37 -21.72
CA GLU A 201 12.42 -8.34 -23.09
C GLU A 201 10.87 -8.30 -23.20
N PRO A 202 10.08 -9.05 -22.40
CA PRO A 202 8.62 -8.97 -22.46
C PRO A 202 8.08 -7.56 -22.20
N THR A 203 8.72 -6.81 -21.29
CA THR A 203 8.32 -5.44 -20.97
C THR A 203 8.72 -4.46 -22.06
N ILE A 204 9.91 -4.63 -22.67
CA ILE A 204 10.35 -3.84 -23.83
C ILE A 204 9.33 -3.98 -24.97
N GLN A 205 8.99 -5.20 -25.33
CA GLN A 205 8.03 -5.48 -26.41
C GLN A 205 6.66 -4.87 -26.16
N LEU A 206 6.16 -4.97 -24.92
CA LEU A 206 4.84 -4.41 -24.58
C LEU A 206 4.89 -2.87 -24.58
N ALA A 207 5.96 -2.26 -24.10
CA ALA A 207 6.13 -0.81 -24.09
C ALA A 207 6.10 -0.23 -25.53
N GLU A 208 6.64 -0.94 -26.50
CA GLU A 208 6.63 -0.54 -27.92
C GLU A 208 5.30 -0.82 -28.62
N LYS A 209 4.77 -2.04 -28.44
CA LYS A 209 3.49 -2.44 -29.05
C LYS A 209 2.31 -1.67 -28.45
N GLY A 210 2.41 -1.32 -27.19
CA GLY A 210 1.38 -0.68 -26.39
C GLY A 210 0.50 -1.69 -25.63
N PHE A 211 -0.05 -1.21 -24.55
CA PHE A 211 -1.00 -1.93 -23.69
C PHE A 211 -2.30 -1.12 -23.53
N ARG A 212 -3.38 -1.78 -23.12
CA ARG A 212 -4.65 -1.10 -22.84
C ARG A 212 -4.62 -0.49 -21.44
N VAL A 213 -4.92 0.81 -21.37
CA VAL A 213 -5.09 1.52 -20.09
C VAL A 213 -6.19 0.85 -19.28
N SER A 214 -5.90 0.45 -18.07
CA SER A 214 -6.86 -0.17 -17.16
C SER A 214 -7.81 0.85 -16.55
N LYS A 215 -8.93 0.38 -16.00
CA LYS A 215 -9.89 1.22 -15.28
C LYS A 215 -9.22 1.95 -14.11
N ARG A 216 -8.40 1.22 -13.33
CA ARG A 216 -7.68 1.79 -12.18
C ARG A 216 -6.71 2.89 -12.62
N MET A 217 -5.91 2.66 -13.66
CA MET A 217 -4.98 3.65 -14.19
C MET A 217 -5.72 4.90 -14.67
N ALA A 218 -6.79 4.74 -15.48
CA ALA A 218 -7.60 5.85 -15.98
C ALA A 218 -8.18 6.68 -14.84
N SER A 219 -8.84 6.05 -13.87
CA SER A 219 -9.40 6.74 -12.69
C SER A 219 -8.32 7.44 -11.87
N SER A 220 -7.13 6.85 -11.73
CA SER A 220 -6.02 7.48 -11.00
C SER A 220 -5.49 8.72 -11.73
N VAL A 221 -5.40 8.67 -13.07
CA VAL A 221 -5.00 9.84 -13.88
C VAL A 221 -6.02 10.97 -13.75
N GLU A 222 -7.31 10.64 -13.78
CA GLU A 222 -8.39 11.61 -13.62
C GLU A 222 -8.34 12.29 -12.25
N GLN A 223 -8.20 11.52 -11.18
CA GLN A 223 -8.13 12.03 -9.80
C GLN A 223 -6.92 12.95 -9.55
N ASP A 224 -5.80 12.72 -10.23
CA ASP A 224 -4.57 13.51 -10.05
C ASP A 224 -4.26 14.44 -11.23
N ALA A 225 -5.25 14.68 -12.11
CA ALA A 225 -5.07 15.36 -13.40
C ALA A 225 -4.36 16.72 -13.28
N GLU A 226 -4.76 17.54 -12.32
CA GLU A 226 -4.19 18.89 -12.15
C GLU A 226 -2.70 18.86 -11.77
N ARG A 227 -2.29 17.89 -10.95
CA ARG A 227 -0.88 17.74 -10.57
C ARG A 227 -0.05 17.12 -11.70
N LEU A 228 -0.59 16.14 -12.42
CA LEU A 228 0.08 15.52 -13.55
C LEU A 228 0.32 16.48 -14.72
N LYS A 229 -0.57 17.46 -14.92
CA LYS A 229 -0.40 18.51 -15.94
C LYS A 229 0.73 19.50 -15.63
N THR A 230 1.25 19.51 -14.40
CA THR A 230 2.28 20.45 -13.98
C THR A 230 3.58 20.29 -14.77
N PHE A 231 3.92 19.05 -15.14
CA PHE A 231 5.16 18.75 -15.84
C PHE A 231 4.92 18.24 -17.27
N PRO A 232 5.71 18.72 -18.25
CA PRO A 232 5.49 18.40 -19.66
C PRO A 232 5.50 16.89 -19.97
N ALA A 233 6.41 16.12 -19.35
CA ALA A 233 6.56 14.69 -19.62
C ALA A 233 5.33 13.88 -19.19
N THR A 234 4.83 14.10 -17.97
CA THR A 234 3.61 13.44 -17.46
C THR A 234 2.36 13.93 -18.19
N LYS A 235 2.29 15.23 -18.52
CA LYS A 235 1.20 15.78 -19.34
C LYS A 235 1.17 15.10 -20.73
N SER A 236 2.31 14.94 -21.37
CA SER A 236 2.39 14.30 -22.69
C SER A 236 2.02 12.81 -22.64
N TYR A 237 2.33 12.11 -21.55
CA TYR A 237 2.13 10.68 -21.43
C TYR A 237 0.71 10.28 -20.99
N PHE A 238 0.13 11.04 -20.05
CA PHE A 238 -1.15 10.69 -19.41
C PHE A 238 -2.36 11.44 -19.94
N PHE A 239 -2.19 12.30 -20.95
CA PHE A 239 -3.30 13.09 -21.50
C PHE A 239 -3.34 12.99 -23.03
N LEU A 240 -4.55 13.12 -23.58
CA LEU A 240 -4.77 13.28 -25.00
C LEU A 240 -4.35 14.69 -25.46
N ASN A 241 -4.25 14.91 -26.78
CA ASN A 241 -3.82 16.19 -27.35
C ASN A 241 -4.72 17.38 -26.96
N ASP A 242 -5.98 17.12 -26.64
CA ASP A 242 -6.93 18.13 -26.16
C ASP A 242 -6.81 18.41 -24.66
N GLY A 243 -5.90 17.73 -23.95
CA GLY A 243 -5.69 17.86 -22.51
C GLY A 243 -6.63 17.02 -21.64
N THR A 244 -7.43 16.15 -22.24
CA THR A 244 -8.28 15.18 -21.52
C THR A 244 -7.43 14.05 -20.94
N PRO A 245 -7.66 13.60 -19.68
CA PRO A 245 -7.03 12.40 -19.15
C PRO A 245 -7.27 11.18 -20.05
N ILE A 246 -6.26 10.31 -20.18
CA ILE A 246 -6.40 9.11 -21.01
C ILE A 246 -7.53 8.20 -20.48
N PRO A 247 -8.55 7.85 -21.29
CA PRO A 247 -9.63 6.98 -20.85
C PRO A 247 -9.20 5.50 -20.80
N GLU A 248 -9.96 4.71 -20.03
CA GLU A 248 -9.88 3.25 -20.04
C GLU A 248 -9.92 2.69 -21.47
N GLY A 249 -9.12 1.64 -21.72
CA GLY A 249 -9.05 0.97 -23.02
C GLY A 249 -8.18 1.67 -24.07
N THR A 250 -7.67 2.88 -23.82
CA THR A 250 -6.71 3.57 -24.69
C THR A 250 -5.48 2.69 -24.90
N LEU A 251 -5.01 2.58 -26.15
CA LEU A 251 -3.72 1.92 -26.44
C LEU A 251 -2.58 2.89 -26.11
N LEU A 252 -1.91 2.65 -24.99
CA LEU A 252 -0.80 3.48 -24.51
C LEU A 252 0.53 2.81 -24.86
N ARG A 253 1.47 3.57 -25.44
CA ARG A 253 2.85 3.13 -25.75
C ARG A 253 3.83 3.93 -24.93
N ASN A 254 4.97 3.31 -24.63
CA ASN A 254 6.06 3.97 -23.90
C ASN A 254 7.43 3.65 -24.53
N PRO A 255 7.72 4.20 -25.72
CA PRO A 255 8.99 3.93 -26.41
C PRO A 255 10.21 4.40 -25.62
N ASP A 256 10.08 5.49 -24.83
CA ASP A 256 11.17 5.98 -23.99
C ASP A 256 11.54 4.98 -22.89
N PHE A 257 10.54 4.33 -22.28
CA PHE A 257 10.78 3.27 -21.30
C PHE A 257 11.39 2.03 -21.97
N ALA A 258 10.92 1.66 -23.16
CA ALA A 258 11.53 0.57 -23.92
C ALA A 258 13.01 0.82 -24.22
N GLN A 259 13.38 2.05 -24.61
CA GLN A 259 14.78 2.43 -24.81
C GLN A 259 15.59 2.36 -23.51
N THR A 260 15.03 2.84 -22.41
CA THR A 260 15.63 2.76 -21.08
C THR A 260 15.90 1.30 -20.67
N LEU A 261 14.92 0.43 -20.88
CA LEU A 261 15.04 -1.00 -20.58
C LEU A 261 16.06 -1.70 -21.48
N ARG A 262 16.23 -1.31 -22.75
CA ARG A 262 17.30 -1.86 -23.59
C ARG A 262 18.70 -1.53 -23.06
N LEU A 263 18.91 -0.32 -22.56
CA LEU A 263 20.18 0.04 -21.92
C LEU A 263 20.42 -0.81 -20.67
N ILE A 264 19.37 -0.99 -19.85
CA ILE A 264 19.42 -1.80 -18.62
C ILE A 264 19.63 -3.29 -18.96
N ALA A 265 19.00 -3.81 -20.01
CA ALA A 265 19.20 -5.18 -20.47
C ALA A 265 20.65 -5.44 -20.89
N ALA A 266 21.23 -4.51 -21.63
CA ALA A 266 22.59 -4.63 -22.16
C ALA A 266 23.71 -4.39 -21.13
N GLN A 267 23.49 -3.53 -20.13
CA GLN A 267 24.54 -3.02 -19.24
C GLN A 267 24.22 -3.17 -17.73
N GLY A 268 23.14 -3.87 -17.38
CA GLY A 268 22.68 -3.94 -16.00
C GLY A 268 22.22 -2.59 -15.46
N SER A 269 22.40 -2.35 -14.17
CA SER A 269 21.99 -1.10 -13.53
C SER A 269 22.99 0.06 -13.71
N GLU A 270 24.14 -0.16 -14.34
CA GLU A 270 25.21 0.85 -14.48
C GLU A 270 24.72 2.16 -15.12
N PRO A 271 23.98 2.16 -16.26
CA PRO A 271 23.48 3.40 -16.85
C PRO A 271 22.57 4.22 -15.93
N PHE A 272 21.86 3.54 -15.01
CA PHE A 272 20.93 4.15 -14.09
C PHE A 272 21.62 4.84 -12.91
N TYR A 273 22.72 4.29 -12.40
CA TYR A 273 23.41 4.83 -11.22
C TYR A 273 24.64 5.66 -11.56
N TYR A 274 25.29 5.40 -12.70
CA TYR A 274 26.55 6.05 -13.10
C TYR A 274 26.50 6.74 -14.45
N GLY A 275 25.61 6.28 -15.35
CA GLY A 275 25.59 6.66 -16.76
C GLY A 275 24.63 7.81 -17.11
N GLU A 276 24.05 7.69 -18.29
CA GLU A 276 23.20 8.73 -18.88
C GLU A 276 21.82 8.82 -18.20
N ILE A 277 21.27 7.69 -17.74
CA ILE A 277 19.99 7.69 -17.01
C ILE A 277 20.15 8.45 -15.69
N ALA A 278 21.28 8.24 -14.97
CA ALA A 278 21.60 8.99 -13.77
C ALA A 278 21.60 10.51 -13.98
N ARG A 279 22.24 10.97 -15.09
CA ARG A 279 22.28 12.40 -15.44
C ARG A 279 20.89 12.97 -15.70
N ASP A 280 20.04 12.21 -16.38
CA ASP A 280 18.68 12.65 -16.70
C ASP A 280 17.78 12.67 -15.45
N ILE A 281 17.90 11.70 -14.54
CA ILE A 281 17.21 11.70 -13.23
C ILE A 281 17.60 12.98 -12.46
N VAL A 282 18.90 13.22 -12.29
CA VAL A 282 19.41 14.38 -11.53
C VAL A 282 18.94 15.68 -12.13
N ARG A 283 19.03 15.83 -13.45
CA ARG A 283 18.54 17.02 -14.17
C ARG A 283 17.06 17.23 -13.94
N THR A 284 16.23 16.19 -14.13
CA THR A 284 14.78 16.26 -13.92
C THR A 284 14.42 16.71 -12.51
N VAL A 285 15.14 16.21 -11.50
CA VAL A 285 14.90 16.56 -10.09
C VAL A 285 15.36 17.98 -9.77
N GLN A 286 16.55 18.38 -10.22
CA GLN A 286 17.11 19.69 -9.89
C GLN A 286 16.49 20.84 -10.68
N GLU A 287 15.98 20.58 -11.88
CA GLU A 287 15.32 21.57 -12.75
C GLU A 287 13.79 21.56 -12.60
N ALA A 288 13.23 20.78 -11.66
CA ALA A 288 11.80 20.74 -11.43
C ALA A 288 11.23 22.12 -11.11
N LYS A 289 10.40 22.62 -12.02
CA LYS A 289 9.83 23.99 -11.93
C LYS A 289 9.01 24.15 -10.64
N GLY A 290 9.33 25.18 -9.88
CA GLY A 290 8.59 25.55 -8.66
C GLY A 290 9.00 24.78 -7.40
N ASN A 291 9.53 23.58 -7.51
CA ASN A 291 9.93 22.74 -6.37
C ASN A 291 11.15 21.84 -6.70
N PRO A 292 12.34 22.43 -6.95
CA PRO A 292 13.54 21.67 -7.29
C PRO A 292 14.05 20.84 -6.10
N GLY A 293 14.66 19.68 -6.40
CA GLY A 293 15.19 18.74 -5.40
C GLY A 293 16.69 18.86 -5.16
N LYS A 294 17.19 18.02 -4.26
CA LYS A 294 18.61 18.00 -3.85
C LYS A 294 19.38 16.78 -4.36
N LEU A 295 18.73 15.85 -5.03
CA LEU A 295 19.35 14.63 -5.56
C LEU A 295 20.51 14.97 -6.49
N SER A 296 21.61 14.26 -6.37
CA SER A 296 22.85 14.47 -7.13
C SER A 296 23.39 13.14 -7.67
N LEU A 297 24.35 13.22 -8.60
CA LEU A 297 25.05 12.02 -9.10
C LEU A 297 25.82 11.28 -8.01
N ALA A 298 26.26 11.97 -6.96
CA ALA A 298 26.92 11.33 -5.84
C ALA A 298 25.95 10.44 -5.05
N ASP A 299 24.69 10.86 -4.87
CA ASP A 299 23.67 10.06 -4.18
C ASP A 299 23.39 8.76 -4.95
N LEU A 300 23.22 8.84 -6.27
CA LEU A 300 23.02 7.67 -7.11
C LEU A 300 24.22 6.71 -7.08
N ARG A 301 25.44 7.24 -7.21
CA ARG A 301 26.68 6.43 -7.22
C ARG A 301 26.96 5.72 -5.90
N ASN A 302 26.54 6.29 -4.79
CA ASN A 302 26.74 5.77 -3.45
C ASN A 302 25.55 4.94 -2.93
N TYR A 303 24.55 4.69 -3.77
CA TYR A 303 23.39 3.91 -3.36
C TYR A 303 23.70 2.40 -3.30
N TRP A 304 23.31 1.77 -2.21
CA TRP A 304 23.46 0.33 -1.96
C TRP A 304 22.16 -0.28 -1.45
N VAL A 305 21.87 -1.49 -1.92
CA VAL A 305 20.88 -2.38 -1.30
C VAL A 305 21.51 -3.01 -0.08
N ILE A 306 20.77 -3.07 1.03
CA ILE A 306 21.25 -3.66 2.27
C ILE A 306 20.51 -4.97 2.50
N GLU A 307 21.26 -6.06 2.67
CA GLU A 307 20.70 -7.28 3.21
C GLU A 307 20.59 -7.13 4.74
N ARG A 308 19.37 -7.30 5.27
CA ARG A 308 19.06 -7.15 6.69
C ARG A 308 18.52 -8.45 7.25
N PRO A 309 18.75 -8.77 8.54
CA PRO A 309 18.06 -9.89 9.15
C PRO A 309 16.53 -9.64 9.15
N PRO A 310 15.71 -10.63 8.79
CA PRO A 310 14.27 -10.51 8.91
C PRO A 310 13.87 -10.37 10.38
N VAL A 311 12.76 -9.68 10.63
CA VAL A 311 12.13 -9.62 11.95
C VAL A 311 11.06 -10.69 12.02
N CYS A 312 11.27 -11.67 12.88
CA CYS A 312 10.34 -12.78 13.08
C CYS A 312 9.73 -12.73 14.48
N HIS A 313 8.48 -13.19 14.60
CA HIS A 313 7.77 -13.37 15.85
C HIS A 313 6.84 -14.58 15.77
N ASP A 314 6.57 -15.19 16.93
CA ASP A 314 5.70 -16.35 17.00
C ASP A 314 4.23 -15.93 17.15
N TYR A 315 3.36 -16.63 16.45
CA TYR A 315 1.92 -16.53 16.61
C TYR A 315 1.29 -17.93 16.55
N LYS A 316 0.76 -18.43 17.67
CA LYS A 316 0.33 -19.83 17.83
C LYS A 316 1.47 -20.79 17.46
N GLN A 317 1.21 -21.72 16.53
CA GLN A 317 2.20 -22.67 16.02
C GLN A 317 3.01 -22.15 14.82
N PHE A 318 2.84 -20.90 14.45
CA PHE A 318 3.50 -20.29 13.29
C PHE A 318 4.55 -19.29 13.69
N GLN A 319 5.58 -19.16 12.85
CA GLN A 319 6.52 -18.06 12.90
C GLN A 319 6.23 -17.11 11.74
N VAL A 320 5.99 -15.85 12.04
CA VAL A 320 5.71 -14.78 11.07
C VAL A 320 6.94 -13.91 10.92
N CYS A 321 7.51 -13.87 9.74
CA CYS A 321 8.72 -13.12 9.40
C CYS A 321 8.41 -12.00 8.40
N GLY A 322 8.96 -10.82 8.62
CA GLY A 322 8.79 -9.68 7.74
C GLY A 322 10.05 -8.82 7.67
N MET A 323 9.99 -7.76 6.86
CA MET A 323 11.08 -6.81 6.73
C MET A 323 11.30 -6.05 8.03
N GLY A 324 12.55 -5.98 8.47
CA GLY A 324 12.98 -5.14 9.59
C GLY A 324 13.07 -3.65 9.22
N PRO A 325 13.44 -2.79 10.20
CA PRO A 325 13.64 -1.37 9.93
C PRO A 325 14.60 -1.11 8.76
N PRO A 326 14.32 -0.11 7.91
CA PRO A 326 13.38 1.02 8.09
C PRO A 326 11.90 0.67 7.89
N SER A 327 11.53 -0.59 7.53
CA SER A 327 10.13 -0.99 7.61
C SER A 327 9.70 -1.12 9.07
N SER A 328 8.54 -0.57 9.38
CA SER A 328 7.86 -0.75 10.66
C SER A 328 6.88 -1.93 10.65
N GLY A 329 6.67 -2.55 9.47
CA GLY A 329 5.59 -3.50 9.24
C GLY A 329 5.65 -4.72 10.14
N ALA A 330 6.74 -5.48 10.11
CA ALA A 330 6.88 -6.71 10.90
C ALA A 330 6.76 -6.47 12.40
N LEU A 331 7.36 -5.38 12.90
CA LEU A 331 7.28 -5.01 14.32
C LEU A 331 5.85 -4.65 14.74
N THR A 332 5.16 -3.84 13.94
CA THR A 332 3.80 -3.38 14.26
C THR A 332 2.79 -4.53 14.15
N ILE A 333 2.90 -5.37 13.11
CA ILE A 333 2.09 -6.59 12.96
C ILE A 333 2.33 -7.52 14.14
N GLY A 334 3.59 -7.77 14.50
CA GLY A 334 3.95 -8.61 15.64
C GLY A 334 3.38 -8.09 16.95
N GLN A 335 3.39 -6.78 17.17
CA GLN A 335 2.73 -6.17 18.33
C GLN A 335 1.21 -6.39 18.32
N MET A 336 0.55 -6.18 17.16
CA MET A 336 -0.89 -6.42 17.04
C MET A 336 -1.25 -7.88 17.33
N LEU A 337 -0.58 -8.82 16.66
CA LEU A 337 -0.82 -10.25 16.86
C LEU A 337 -0.51 -10.69 18.30
N GLY A 338 0.62 -10.23 18.85
CA GLY A 338 1.02 -10.55 20.22
C GLY A 338 0.07 -9.98 21.29
N MET A 339 -0.48 -8.80 21.11
CA MET A 339 -1.52 -8.28 22.01
C MET A 339 -2.83 -9.04 21.87
N LEU A 340 -3.26 -9.32 20.64
CA LEU A 340 -4.51 -10.02 20.33
C LEU A 340 -4.49 -11.49 20.79
N SER A 341 -3.33 -12.14 20.87
CA SER A 341 -3.20 -13.51 21.37
C SER A 341 -3.62 -13.71 22.82
N HIS A 342 -3.82 -12.61 23.58
CA HIS A 342 -4.30 -12.64 24.96
C HIS A 342 -5.84 -12.61 25.08
N PHE A 343 -6.56 -12.60 23.94
CA PHE A 343 -8.02 -12.66 23.90
C PHE A 343 -8.48 -13.97 23.28
N GLU A 344 -9.67 -14.45 23.64
CA GLU A 344 -10.24 -15.72 23.12
C GLU A 344 -10.82 -15.53 21.70
N LEU A 345 -9.95 -15.24 20.72
CA LEU A 345 -10.36 -14.91 19.34
C LEU A 345 -11.10 -16.08 18.66
N ASP A 346 -10.83 -17.33 19.05
CA ASP A 346 -11.51 -18.52 18.52
C ASP A 346 -13.03 -18.50 18.77
N LYS A 347 -13.49 -17.74 19.75
CA LYS A 347 -14.90 -17.58 20.09
C LYS A 347 -15.56 -16.41 19.36
N LEU A 348 -14.80 -15.62 18.61
CA LEU A 348 -15.27 -14.40 17.96
C LEU A 348 -15.43 -14.59 16.45
N SER A 349 -16.46 -13.93 15.90
CA SER A 349 -16.58 -13.80 14.44
C SER A 349 -15.51 -12.84 13.90
N PRO A 350 -14.80 -13.16 12.82
CA PRO A 350 -13.82 -12.27 12.19
C PRO A 350 -14.42 -10.97 11.64
N THR A 351 -15.73 -10.91 11.46
CA THR A 351 -16.48 -9.72 11.03
C THR A 351 -17.38 -9.16 12.13
N GLY A 352 -17.28 -9.68 13.34
CA GLY A 352 -18.13 -9.26 14.46
C GLY A 352 -17.63 -7.99 15.16
N PRO A 353 -18.51 -7.27 15.88
CA PRO A 353 -18.18 -6.01 16.53
C PRO A 353 -17.08 -6.16 17.60
N THR A 354 -17.11 -7.22 18.41
CA THR A 354 -16.11 -7.44 19.45
C THR A 354 -14.70 -7.61 18.87
N PHE A 355 -14.54 -8.44 17.84
CA PHE A 355 -13.24 -8.58 17.16
C PHE A 355 -12.79 -7.26 16.55
N SER A 356 -13.68 -6.58 15.84
CA SER A 356 -13.39 -5.30 15.17
C SER A 356 -12.89 -4.24 16.16
N HIS A 357 -13.50 -4.19 17.34
CA HIS A 357 -13.08 -3.31 18.43
C HIS A 357 -11.68 -3.68 18.95
N LEU A 358 -11.46 -4.94 19.33
CA LEU A 358 -10.16 -5.41 19.83
C LEU A 358 -9.03 -5.19 18.81
N PHE A 359 -9.31 -5.48 17.53
CA PHE A 359 -8.37 -5.26 16.43
C PHE A 359 -8.01 -3.77 16.28
N ALA A 360 -9.00 -2.89 16.32
CA ALA A 360 -8.78 -1.44 16.24
C ALA A 360 -7.97 -0.91 17.42
N GLU A 361 -8.22 -1.38 18.64
CA GLU A 361 -7.49 -0.97 19.84
C GLU A 361 -6.03 -1.48 19.81
N ALA A 362 -5.81 -2.74 19.40
CA ALA A 362 -4.46 -3.29 19.23
C ALA A 362 -3.70 -2.54 18.13
N ASN A 363 -4.35 -2.20 17.01
CA ASN A 363 -3.79 -1.41 15.95
C ASN A 363 -3.34 -0.03 16.47
N LEU A 364 -4.21 0.69 17.20
CA LEU A 364 -3.88 2.01 17.74
C LEU A 364 -2.68 1.95 18.71
N LEU A 365 -2.65 0.97 19.64
CA LEU A 365 -1.54 0.81 20.58
C LEU A 365 -0.21 0.55 19.88
N ALA A 366 -0.20 -0.34 18.87
CA ALA A 366 0.99 -0.63 18.08
C ALA A 366 1.47 0.61 17.29
N PHE A 367 0.52 1.40 16.76
CA PHE A 367 0.84 2.66 16.05
C PHE A 367 1.35 3.77 16.98
N LYS A 368 0.97 3.77 18.27
CA LYS A 368 1.59 4.68 19.25
C LYS A 368 3.07 4.37 19.43
N ASP A 369 3.42 3.10 19.61
CA ASP A 369 4.82 2.69 19.73
C ASP A 369 5.58 2.95 18.41
N ARG A 370 4.97 2.64 17.26
CA ARG A 370 5.51 2.91 15.93
C ARG A 370 5.88 4.38 15.76
N GLY A 371 4.98 5.29 16.12
CA GLY A 371 5.20 6.73 15.97
C GLY A 371 6.36 7.25 16.80
N LEU A 372 6.64 6.66 17.96
CA LEU A 372 7.73 7.10 18.83
C LEU A 372 9.09 6.49 18.46
N TYR A 373 9.12 5.18 18.18
CA TYR A 373 10.37 4.44 18.12
C TYR A 373 10.87 4.11 16.73
N MET A 374 9.97 3.94 15.73
CA MET A 374 10.37 3.30 14.48
C MET A 374 10.88 4.28 13.42
N ALA A 375 12.07 3.99 12.91
CA ALA A 375 12.80 4.77 11.92
C ALA A 375 13.84 3.88 11.20
N ASP A 376 14.82 4.46 10.52
CA ASP A 376 16.00 3.77 10.00
C ASP A 376 16.94 3.35 11.13
N SER A 377 17.19 2.04 11.26
CA SER A 377 18.04 1.47 12.29
C SER A 377 19.52 1.80 12.15
N ASP A 378 19.94 2.28 10.98
CA ASP A 378 21.33 2.71 10.77
C ASP A 378 21.58 4.13 11.36
N TYR A 379 20.50 4.85 11.72
CA TYR A 379 20.52 6.22 12.26
C TYR A 379 19.92 6.35 13.65
N VAL A 380 19.04 5.43 14.04
CA VAL A 380 18.34 5.49 15.33
C VAL A 380 18.41 4.12 15.99
N ASP A 381 18.95 4.08 17.20
CA ASP A 381 18.88 2.86 18.01
C ASP A 381 17.43 2.62 18.45
N MET A 382 16.88 1.47 18.13
CA MET A 382 15.48 1.14 18.36
C MET A 382 15.32 -0.10 19.25
N PRO A 383 14.36 -0.13 20.16
CA PRO A 383 14.13 -1.25 21.05
C PRO A 383 13.39 -2.42 20.34
N THR A 384 13.88 -2.87 19.16
CA THR A 384 13.20 -3.86 18.30
C THR A 384 12.82 -5.14 19.05
N LYS A 385 13.76 -5.72 19.81
CA LYS A 385 13.49 -6.93 20.63
C LYS A 385 12.52 -6.63 21.77
N GLY A 386 12.61 -5.44 22.36
CA GLY A 386 11.74 -5.00 23.44
C GLY A 386 10.29 -4.82 23.00
N LEU A 387 10.09 -4.29 21.80
CA LEU A 387 8.75 -4.09 21.22
C LEU A 387 7.99 -5.41 20.95
N LEU A 388 8.71 -6.50 20.72
CA LEU A 388 8.13 -7.85 20.54
C LEU A 388 8.26 -8.73 21.79
N ASN A 389 8.72 -8.18 22.92
CA ASN A 389 8.87 -8.96 24.15
C ASN A 389 7.48 -9.44 24.66
N PRO A 390 7.28 -10.75 24.94
CA PRO A 390 5.98 -11.29 25.31
C PRO A 390 5.38 -10.65 26.58
N GLN A 391 6.21 -10.34 27.58
CA GLN A 391 5.72 -9.68 28.82
C GLN A 391 5.29 -8.25 28.54
N TYR A 392 6.01 -7.54 27.66
CA TYR A 392 5.63 -6.21 27.21
C TYR A 392 4.28 -6.24 26.48
N LEU A 393 4.12 -7.14 25.51
CA LEU A 393 2.88 -7.30 24.76
C LEU A 393 1.69 -7.68 25.66
N LYS A 394 1.92 -8.54 26.67
CA LYS A 394 0.93 -8.86 27.70
C LYS A 394 0.55 -7.65 28.56
N MET A 395 1.50 -6.78 28.88
CA MET A 395 1.16 -5.53 29.59
C MET A 395 0.36 -4.59 28.69
N ARG A 396 0.73 -4.45 27.42
CA ARG A 396 0.01 -3.61 26.46
C ARG A 396 -1.40 -4.12 26.21
N SER A 397 -1.61 -5.45 26.10
CA SER A 397 -2.94 -6.03 25.89
C SER A 397 -3.90 -5.72 27.03
N LYS A 398 -3.43 -5.58 28.28
CA LYS A 398 -4.26 -5.19 29.42
C LYS A 398 -4.81 -3.76 29.35
N LEU A 399 -4.24 -2.92 28.49
CA LEU A 399 -4.76 -1.57 28.26
C LEU A 399 -5.99 -1.58 27.35
N ILE A 400 -6.23 -2.67 26.63
CA ILE A 400 -7.39 -2.83 25.76
C ILE A 400 -8.61 -3.20 26.62
N ASN A 401 -9.58 -2.32 26.68
CA ASN A 401 -10.86 -2.58 27.33
C ASN A 401 -11.82 -3.21 26.32
N SER A 402 -12.36 -4.40 26.60
CA SER A 402 -13.21 -5.14 25.64
C SER A 402 -14.63 -4.56 25.46
N SER A 403 -15.04 -3.59 26.29
CA SER A 403 -16.41 -3.05 26.30
C SER A 403 -16.52 -1.55 25.96
N LYS A 404 -15.40 -0.86 25.80
CA LYS A 404 -15.35 0.56 25.38
C LYS A 404 -13.96 0.94 24.89
N VAL A 405 -13.86 2.02 24.12
CA VAL A 405 -12.58 2.63 23.76
C VAL A 405 -11.75 2.90 25.00
N SER A 406 -10.49 2.54 24.95
CA SER A 406 -9.55 2.76 26.05
C SER A 406 -9.07 4.21 26.08
N ASP A 407 -9.05 4.81 27.25
CA ASP A 407 -8.60 6.17 27.47
C ASP A 407 -7.05 6.23 27.57
N GLY A 408 -6.45 7.36 27.19
CA GLY A 408 -5.04 7.66 27.48
C GLY A 408 -4.02 6.77 26.75
N MET A 409 -4.36 6.19 25.61
CA MET A 409 -3.42 5.39 24.85
C MET A 409 -2.20 6.21 24.40
N SER A 410 -1.04 5.83 24.93
CA SER A 410 0.26 6.45 24.66
C SER A 410 1.30 5.39 24.24
N PRO A 411 2.46 5.78 23.69
CA PRO A 411 3.58 4.88 23.51
C PRO A 411 3.94 4.20 24.84
N GLY A 412 4.26 2.92 24.79
CA GLY A 412 4.74 2.19 25.97
C GLY A 412 6.25 2.36 26.15
N VAL A 413 6.80 1.77 27.23
CA VAL A 413 8.23 1.69 27.48
C VAL A 413 8.63 0.21 27.40
N PRO A 414 9.06 -0.28 26.22
CA PRO A 414 9.49 -1.66 26.08
C PRO A 414 10.81 -1.91 26.80
N PRO A 415 11.09 -3.15 27.25
CA PRO A 415 12.44 -3.52 27.69
C PRO A 415 13.46 -3.13 26.61
N THR A 416 14.65 -2.75 27.01
CA THR A 416 15.71 -2.23 26.11
C THR A 416 15.45 -0.82 25.52
N ALA A 417 14.32 -0.19 25.80
CA ALA A 417 14.22 1.23 25.55
C ALA A 417 15.17 1.96 26.51
N SER A 418 16.26 2.48 25.98
CA SER A 418 17.10 3.44 26.69
C SER A 418 16.28 4.74 26.93
N ASN A 419 16.81 5.68 27.72
CA ASN A 419 16.17 6.96 28.03
C ASN A 419 15.99 7.83 26.76
N TYR A 420 15.16 7.37 25.81
CA TYR A 420 14.85 8.12 24.59
C TYR A 420 13.96 9.31 24.93
N GLN A 421 14.55 10.49 24.82
CA GLN A 421 13.78 11.74 24.77
C GLN A 421 13.39 12.00 23.31
N LEU A 422 12.37 11.29 22.82
CA LEU A 422 11.86 11.41 21.47
C LEU A 422 10.43 11.93 21.49
N SER A 423 10.08 12.72 20.48
CA SER A 423 8.69 13.09 20.19
C SER A 423 8.06 12.13 19.18
N PRO A 424 6.75 11.81 19.35
CA PRO A 424 6.03 10.97 18.39
C PRO A 424 5.92 11.63 17.01
N ASP A 425 6.06 10.81 15.98
CA ASP A 425 5.82 11.18 14.60
C ASP A 425 4.39 10.80 14.17
N ALA A 426 3.69 11.76 13.57
CA ALA A 426 2.36 11.61 12.99
C ALA A 426 2.35 11.86 11.48
N SER A 427 3.48 11.61 10.78
CA SER A 427 3.57 11.77 9.32
C SER A 427 2.54 10.93 8.58
N MET A 428 2.03 11.51 7.49
CA MET A 428 0.97 10.93 6.67
C MET A 428 1.60 10.05 5.58
N GLU A 429 1.18 8.80 5.49
CA GLU A 429 1.53 7.87 4.42
C GLU A 429 0.26 7.54 3.64
N LEU A 430 0.15 8.04 2.40
CA LEU A 430 -1.03 7.88 1.56
C LEU A 430 -1.00 6.56 0.77
N PRO A 431 -2.19 6.02 0.39
CA PRO A 431 -2.27 4.77 -0.35
C PRO A 431 -1.71 4.88 -1.77
N SER A 432 -0.70 4.09 -2.09
CA SER A 432 -0.25 3.71 -3.43
C SER A 432 0.44 2.36 -3.33
N THR A 433 1.61 2.13 -3.98
CA THR A 433 2.36 0.87 -3.78
C THR A 433 1.77 -0.31 -4.58
N SER A 434 2.60 -1.29 -4.91
CA SER A 434 2.21 -2.60 -5.42
C SER A 434 2.80 -3.70 -4.54
N HIS A 435 2.15 -4.86 -4.50
CA HIS A 435 2.67 -6.05 -3.86
C HIS A 435 2.50 -7.26 -4.79
N PHE A 436 3.42 -8.21 -4.68
CA PHE A 436 3.29 -9.51 -5.32
C PHE A 436 3.96 -10.62 -4.49
N ALA A 437 3.40 -11.83 -4.63
CA ALA A 437 3.93 -13.06 -4.05
C ALA A 437 4.17 -14.08 -5.17
N ILE A 438 5.28 -14.81 -5.10
CA ILE A 438 5.68 -15.83 -6.07
C ILE A 438 6.19 -17.05 -5.32
N VAL A 439 5.80 -18.23 -5.75
CA VAL A 439 6.38 -19.53 -5.32
C VAL A 439 6.74 -20.32 -6.57
N ASP A 440 7.99 -20.73 -6.71
CA ASP A 440 8.48 -21.51 -7.84
C ASP A 440 8.36 -23.02 -7.64
N ALA A 441 8.73 -23.79 -8.65
CA ALA A 441 8.63 -25.26 -8.63
C ALA A 441 9.64 -25.92 -7.68
N GLN A 442 10.67 -25.23 -7.26
CA GLN A 442 11.66 -25.67 -6.27
C GLN A 442 11.22 -25.36 -4.83
N GLY A 443 10.15 -24.59 -4.66
CA GLY A 443 9.63 -24.13 -3.38
C GLY A 443 10.25 -22.83 -2.89
N ASN A 444 11.11 -22.16 -3.68
CA ASN A 444 11.58 -20.83 -3.35
C ASN A 444 10.41 -19.85 -3.39
N ALA A 445 10.44 -18.86 -2.51
CA ALA A 445 9.36 -17.88 -2.45
C ALA A 445 9.87 -16.44 -2.38
N VAL A 446 9.13 -15.57 -3.04
CA VAL A 446 9.28 -14.12 -3.03
C VAL A 446 8.02 -13.50 -2.43
N SER A 447 8.20 -12.60 -1.47
CA SER A 447 7.20 -11.63 -1.03
C SER A 447 7.82 -10.25 -1.20
N MET A 448 7.35 -9.45 -2.16
CA MET A 448 7.93 -8.15 -2.47
C MET A 448 6.87 -7.06 -2.49
N THR A 449 7.15 -5.99 -1.75
CA THR A 449 6.35 -4.75 -1.77
C THR A 449 7.20 -3.62 -2.34
N THR A 450 6.69 -2.92 -3.35
CA THR A 450 7.41 -1.95 -4.17
C THR A 450 6.59 -0.69 -4.37
N THR A 451 7.23 0.48 -4.39
CA THR A 451 6.54 1.76 -4.35
C THR A 451 7.29 2.87 -5.08
N ILE A 452 6.56 3.94 -5.41
CA ILE A 452 7.08 5.30 -5.64
C ILE A 452 6.46 6.29 -4.64
N GLU A 453 5.93 5.82 -3.54
CA GLU A 453 5.18 6.39 -2.42
C GLU A 453 3.75 6.76 -2.83
N ASN A 454 3.42 8.02 -3.13
CA ASN A 454 2.09 8.48 -3.49
C ASN A 454 1.73 8.14 -4.95
N GLY A 455 0.44 8.15 -5.30
CA GLY A 455 0.02 7.94 -6.69
C GLY A 455 0.79 8.86 -7.64
N PHE A 456 1.48 8.27 -8.63
CA PHE A 456 2.38 8.93 -9.58
C PHE A 456 3.63 9.58 -8.98
N GLY A 457 3.99 9.26 -7.76
CA GLY A 457 5.21 9.73 -7.10
C GLY A 457 5.29 11.26 -7.01
N SER A 458 6.43 11.82 -7.37
CA SER A 458 6.67 13.26 -7.44
C SER A 458 6.00 13.96 -8.65
N ARG A 459 5.30 13.21 -9.50
CA ARG A 459 4.78 13.62 -10.81
C ARG A 459 5.87 13.98 -11.82
N LEU A 460 7.12 13.82 -11.47
CA LEU A 460 8.24 13.93 -12.41
C LEU A 460 8.42 12.62 -13.17
N MET A 461 8.58 12.73 -14.47
CA MET A 461 8.84 11.60 -15.36
C MET A 461 10.08 11.87 -16.19
N THR A 462 10.96 10.89 -16.30
CA THR A 462 12.15 10.93 -17.14
C THR A 462 12.35 9.58 -17.79
N ARG A 463 12.83 9.55 -19.05
CA ARG A 463 13.12 8.30 -19.76
C ARG A 463 12.00 7.25 -19.70
N GLY A 464 10.73 7.69 -19.67
CA GLY A 464 9.56 6.83 -19.68
C GLY A 464 9.16 6.25 -18.32
N PHE A 465 9.78 6.61 -17.19
CA PHE A 465 9.38 6.18 -15.86
C PHE A 465 9.22 7.35 -14.87
N LEU A 466 8.35 7.15 -13.88
CA LEU A 466 8.08 8.14 -12.83
C LEU A 466 9.14 8.06 -11.73
N LEU A 467 9.42 9.22 -11.10
CA LEU A 467 10.27 9.33 -9.92
C LEU A 467 9.43 9.38 -8.65
N ASN A 468 9.93 8.75 -7.60
CA ASN A 468 9.30 8.67 -6.29
C ASN A 468 9.15 10.05 -5.62
N ASN A 469 8.30 10.10 -4.59
CA ASN A 469 8.24 11.19 -3.62
C ASN A 469 8.52 10.71 -2.19
N GLU A 470 9.39 9.73 -2.05
CA GLU A 470 9.57 8.93 -0.84
C GLU A 470 10.01 9.74 0.38
N LEU A 471 10.69 10.88 0.16
CA LEU A 471 11.14 11.71 1.28
C LEU A 471 10.00 12.32 2.10
N THR A 472 8.75 12.32 1.56
CA THR A 472 7.58 12.76 2.32
C THR A 472 7.10 11.75 3.37
N ASP A 473 7.67 10.55 3.39
CA ASP A 473 7.50 9.60 4.50
C ASP A 473 8.33 9.95 5.74
N PHE A 474 9.31 10.85 5.63
CA PHE A 474 9.92 11.47 6.79
C PHE A 474 8.94 12.41 7.50
N SER A 475 9.15 12.62 8.80
CA SER A 475 8.52 13.72 9.49
C SER A 475 8.87 15.06 8.83
N PHE A 476 7.88 15.89 8.57
CA PHE A 476 8.11 17.25 8.03
C PHE A 476 8.77 18.19 9.05
N ARG A 477 8.84 17.76 10.32
CA ARG A 477 9.55 18.45 11.39
C ARG A 477 10.68 17.57 11.92
N PRO A 478 11.89 18.07 12.13
CA PRO A 478 12.96 17.30 12.72
C PRO A 478 12.78 17.05 14.22
N GLU A 479 12.01 17.94 14.87
CA GLU A 479 11.77 17.92 16.31
C GLU A 479 10.37 18.46 16.65
N GLN A 480 9.91 18.18 17.84
CA GLN A 480 8.71 18.75 18.43
C GLN A 480 8.94 18.97 19.93
N ASP A 481 8.60 20.15 20.45
CA ASP A 481 8.74 20.54 21.85
C ASP A 481 10.19 20.35 22.40
N GLY A 482 11.18 20.61 21.55
CA GLY A 482 12.59 20.45 21.87
C GLY A 482 13.10 18.99 21.90
N GLN A 483 12.28 18.03 21.50
CA GLN A 483 12.65 16.62 21.40
C GLN A 483 12.70 16.18 19.94
N LEU A 484 13.76 15.44 19.57
CA LEU A 484 13.94 14.94 18.22
C LEU A 484 12.87 13.90 17.86
N ILE A 485 12.46 13.89 16.61
CA ILE A 485 11.60 12.83 16.05
C ILE A 485 12.49 11.73 15.46
N ALA A 486 12.22 10.48 15.81
CA ALA A 486 13.01 9.34 15.32
C ALA A 486 13.05 9.31 13.78
N ASN A 487 11.91 9.47 13.13
CA ASN A 487 11.75 9.48 11.67
C ASN A 487 12.01 10.87 11.04
N ARG A 488 12.85 11.71 11.65
CA ARG A 488 13.30 12.97 11.02
C ARG A 488 14.19 12.71 9.81
N LEU A 489 14.20 13.62 8.86
CA LEU A 489 15.06 13.56 7.70
C LEU A 489 16.52 13.87 8.09
N GLU A 490 17.44 13.01 7.67
CA GLU A 490 18.89 13.18 7.77
C GLU A 490 19.56 12.75 6.46
N PRO A 491 20.73 13.34 6.07
CA PRO A 491 21.44 12.95 4.85
C PRO A 491 21.74 11.44 4.79
N GLY A 492 21.40 10.78 3.69
CA GLY A 492 21.64 9.34 3.49
C GLY A 492 20.65 8.41 4.18
N LYS A 493 19.82 8.90 5.09
CA LYS A 493 18.84 8.12 5.84
C LYS A 493 17.69 7.63 4.94
N ARG A 494 17.14 6.47 5.28
CA ARG A 494 15.93 5.92 4.68
C ARG A 494 14.69 6.35 5.47
N PRO A 495 13.62 6.81 4.82
CA PRO A 495 12.38 7.12 5.54
C PRO A 495 11.73 5.83 6.05
N ARG A 496 11.07 5.91 7.21
CA ARG A 496 10.25 4.83 7.73
C ARG A 496 9.22 4.40 6.70
N SER A 497 8.94 3.09 6.64
CA SER A 497 7.95 2.51 5.74
C SER A 497 6.93 1.67 6.49
N SER A 498 5.72 1.58 5.91
CA SER A 498 4.69 0.61 6.31
C SER A 498 4.62 -0.62 5.41
N MET A 499 5.43 -0.71 4.36
CA MET A 499 5.49 -1.88 3.48
C MET A 499 5.84 -3.13 4.29
N SER A 500 4.99 -4.14 4.18
CA SER A 500 5.03 -5.34 5.03
C SER A 500 5.02 -6.62 4.19
N PRO A 501 6.03 -6.86 3.33
CA PRO A 501 6.18 -8.19 2.77
C PRO A 501 6.35 -9.19 3.90
N THR A 502 5.66 -10.33 3.84
CA THR A 502 5.59 -11.28 4.95
C THR A 502 5.71 -12.71 4.44
N LEU A 503 6.51 -13.52 5.13
CA LEU A 503 6.59 -14.98 5.00
C LEU A 503 6.19 -15.62 6.33
N VAL A 504 5.44 -16.71 6.27
CA VAL A 504 4.99 -17.44 7.45
C VAL A 504 5.52 -18.87 7.37
N PHE A 505 6.03 -19.37 8.49
CA PHE A 505 6.55 -20.74 8.63
C PHE A 505 5.71 -21.52 9.62
N ASN A 506 5.52 -22.82 9.37
CA ASN A 506 4.87 -23.73 10.31
C ASN A 506 5.83 -24.16 11.43
N SER A 507 5.34 -24.94 12.39
CA SER A 507 6.12 -25.45 13.53
C SER A 507 7.31 -26.36 13.14
N SER A 508 7.34 -26.86 11.91
CA SER A 508 8.46 -27.63 11.36
C SER A 508 9.49 -26.77 10.63
N GLY A 509 9.32 -25.44 10.62
CA GLY A 509 10.20 -24.50 9.91
C GLY A 509 10.01 -24.49 8.39
N GLN A 510 8.93 -25.10 7.88
CA GLN A 510 8.61 -25.10 6.46
C GLN A 510 7.78 -23.86 6.10
N LEU A 511 8.02 -23.30 4.93
CA LEU A 511 7.23 -22.19 4.41
C LEU A 511 5.75 -22.58 4.32
N HIS A 512 4.89 -21.76 4.91
CA HIS A 512 3.44 -21.94 4.93
C HIS A 512 2.70 -20.88 4.09
N MET A 513 3.19 -19.61 4.08
CA MET A 513 2.51 -18.55 3.35
C MET A 513 3.48 -17.44 2.96
N ALA A 514 3.25 -16.84 1.78
CA ALA A 514 3.81 -15.57 1.36
C ALA A 514 2.66 -14.58 1.14
N VAL A 515 2.72 -13.37 1.74
CA VAL A 515 1.63 -12.40 1.68
C VAL A 515 2.12 -10.96 1.86
N GLY A 516 1.38 -10.00 1.34
CA GLY A 516 1.55 -8.58 1.60
C GLY A 516 0.49 -7.74 0.88
N SER A 517 0.58 -6.44 1.03
CA SER A 517 -0.40 -5.49 0.49
C SER A 517 0.23 -4.14 0.16
N PRO A 518 -0.26 -3.39 -0.80
CA PRO A 518 -0.17 -1.94 -0.85
C PRO A 518 -1.19 -1.26 0.09
N GLY A 519 -1.05 0.06 0.31
CA GLY A 519 -2.06 0.81 1.06
C GLY A 519 -1.55 1.92 1.99
N GLY A 520 -0.30 2.39 1.85
CA GLY A 520 0.31 3.34 2.77
C GLY A 520 0.34 2.78 4.20
N SER A 521 0.07 3.60 5.21
CA SER A 521 0.07 3.13 6.61
C SER A 521 -0.97 2.04 6.91
N ARG A 522 -2.00 1.88 6.06
CA ARG A 522 -3.02 0.82 6.20
C ARG A 522 -2.54 -0.56 5.72
N ILE A 523 -1.37 -0.66 5.08
CA ILE A 523 -0.75 -1.96 4.74
C ILE A 523 -0.69 -2.85 5.97
N ILE A 524 -0.28 -2.30 7.10
CA ILE A 524 -0.07 -3.03 8.37
C ILE A 524 -1.35 -3.73 8.84
N PRO A 525 -2.49 -3.02 9.07
CA PRO A 525 -3.72 -3.70 9.44
C PRO A 525 -4.31 -4.59 8.33
N TYR A 526 -4.08 -4.32 7.04
CA TYR A 526 -4.52 -5.20 5.96
C TYR A 526 -3.81 -6.56 6.02
N VAL A 527 -2.49 -6.56 6.17
CA VAL A 527 -1.71 -7.79 6.31
C VAL A 527 -2.05 -8.51 7.61
N ALA A 528 -2.13 -7.79 8.75
CA ALA A 528 -2.50 -8.37 10.04
C ALA A 528 -3.88 -9.06 10.00
N LYS A 529 -4.89 -8.44 9.38
CA LYS A 529 -6.23 -9.02 9.19
C LYS A 529 -6.16 -10.33 8.40
N THR A 530 -5.40 -10.34 7.30
CA THR A 530 -5.27 -11.52 6.43
C THR A 530 -4.51 -12.65 7.13
N LEU A 531 -3.46 -12.33 7.88
CA LEU A 531 -2.76 -13.29 8.74
C LEU A 531 -3.72 -13.92 9.76
N LEU A 532 -4.53 -13.11 10.44
CA LEU A 532 -5.53 -13.62 11.39
C LEU A 532 -6.58 -14.49 10.68
N GLY A 533 -7.06 -14.11 9.50
CA GLY A 533 -7.99 -14.94 8.71
C GLY A 533 -7.45 -16.35 8.50
N VAL A 534 -6.21 -16.46 8.03
CA VAL A 534 -5.60 -17.76 7.74
C VAL A 534 -5.14 -18.48 9.01
N LEU A 535 -4.37 -17.82 9.89
CA LEU A 535 -3.68 -18.47 11.02
C LEU A 535 -4.56 -18.63 12.26
N GLN A 536 -5.58 -17.79 12.43
CA GLN A 536 -6.47 -17.81 13.58
C GLN A 536 -7.73 -18.62 13.29
N TRP A 537 -8.38 -18.34 12.15
CA TRP A 537 -9.67 -18.94 11.78
C TRP A 537 -9.58 -20.00 10.69
N ASN A 538 -8.35 -20.34 10.23
CA ASN A 538 -8.12 -21.37 9.20
C ASN A 538 -8.94 -21.13 7.92
N MET A 539 -9.09 -19.84 7.56
CA MET A 539 -9.78 -19.46 6.33
C MET A 539 -8.91 -19.75 5.10
N ASP A 540 -9.56 -20.00 3.97
CA ASP A 540 -8.88 -19.92 2.68
C ASP A 540 -8.27 -18.52 2.48
N ILE A 541 -7.12 -18.44 1.78
CA ILE A 541 -6.41 -17.16 1.58
C ILE A 541 -7.28 -16.13 0.87
N GLN A 542 -8.11 -16.53 -0.10
CA GLN A 542 -9.00 -15.62 -0.79
C GLN A 542 -10.13 -15.13 0.13
N GLU A 543 -10.69 -16.02 0.97
CA GLU A 543 -11.68 -15.63 1.98
C GLU A 543 -11.08 -14.62 2.98
N ALA A 544 -9.84 -14.86 3.45
CA ALA A 544 -9.14 -13.95 4.35
C ALA A 544 -8.85 -12.58 3.70
N ILE A 545 -8.50 -12.56 2.42
CA ILE A 545 -8.32 -11.34 1.63
C ILE A 545 -9.66 -10.60 1.48
N ASN A 546 -10.75 -11.31 1.23
CA ASN A 546 -12.08 -10.74 1.03
C ASN A 546 -12.72 -10.16 2.30
N LEU A 547 -12.22 -10.51 3.50
CA LEU A 547 -12.69 -9.89 4.74
C LEU A 547 -12.69 -8.36 4.63
N PRO A 548 -13.70 -7.68 5.14
CA PRO A 548 -13.75 -6.22 5.17
C PRO A 548 -12.51 -5.62 5.86
N ASN A 549 -12.04 -4.52 5.33
CA ASN A 549 -10.91 -3.81 5.90
C ASN A 549 -11.35 -2.90 7.06
N ILE A 550 -10.55 -2.89 8.11
CA ILE A 550 -10.68 -2.03 9.28
C ILE A 550 -9.29 -1.49 9.61
N ALA A 551 -9.18 -0.21 9.95
CA ALA A 551 -7.93 0.40 10.40
C ALA A 551 -8.17 1.46 11.46
N LYS A 552 -7.31 1.53 12.47
CA LYS A 552 -7.29 2.60 13.47
C LYS A 552 -5.84 3.00 13.78
N ASN A 553 -5.20 3.58 12.80
CA ASN A 553 -3.79 4.00 12.93
C ASN A 553 -3.65 5.22 13.84
N PHE A 554 -4.69 6.04 13.90
CA PHE A 554 -4.80 7.26 14.70
C PHE A 554 -6.12 7.29 15.47
N SER A 555 -6.62 8.47 15.79
CA SER A 555 -7.84 8.64 16.61
C SER A 555 -9.13 8.13 15.95
N THR A 556 -9.19 8.14 14.62
CA THR A 556 -10.38 7.72 13.86
C THR A 556 -10.24 6.26 13.42
N MET A 557 -11.31 5.49 13.58
CA MET A 557 -11.45 4.13 13.08
C MET A 557 -12.07 4.19 11.68
N ASP A 558 -11.32 3.73 10.69
CA ASP A 558 -11.81 3.60 9.31
C ASP A 558 -12.49 2.24 9.12
N LEU A 559 -13.72 2.25 8.62
CA LEU A 559 -14.48 1.08 8.19
C LEU A 559 -14.63 1.12 6.67
N GLU A 560 -14.47 -0.04 6.00
CA GLU A 560 -14.56 -0.12 4.55
C GLU A 560 -15.98 0.07 4.04
N ALA A 561 -16.18 1.13 3.22
CA ALA A 561 -17.43 1.43 2.55
C ALA A 561 -17.82 0.32 1.57
N GLY A 562 -19.14 0.07 1.43
CA GLY A 562 -19.70 -0.93 0.51
C GLY A 562 -19.50 -2.39 0.98
N THR A 563 -19.07 -2.62 2.22
CA THR A 563 -18.89 -3.96 2.81
C THR A 563 -19.70 -4.13 4.10
N SER A 564 -19.71 -5.34 4.66
CA SER A 564 -20.35 -5.58 5.97
C SER A 564 -19.73 -4.78 7.12
N ALA A 565 -18.51 -4.23 6.96
CA ALA A 565 -17.91 -3.35 7.97
C ALA A 565 -18.72 -2.06 8.18
N GLU A 566 -19.42 -1.56 7.17
CA GLU A 566 -20.30 -0.39 7.30
C GLU A 566 -21.36 -0.56 8.39
N GLN A 567 -21.89 -1.79 8.51
CA GLN A 567 -22.93 -2.13 9.49
C GLN A 567 -22.43 -2.04 10.93
N LEU A 568 -21.12 -2.11 11.15
CA LEU A 568 -20.50 -2.00 12.47
C LEU A 568 -20.44 -0.57 12.99
N LYS A 569 -20.76 0.45 12.18
CA LYS A 569 -20.60 1.85 12.56
C LYS A 569 -21.28 2.18 13.88
N VAL A 570 -22.55 1.80 14.04
CA VAL A 570 -23.33 2.10 15.24
C VAL A 570 -22.73 1.41 16.47
N ASP A 571 -22.37 0.14 16.36
CA ASP A 571 -21.77 -0.62 17.47
C ASP A 571 -20.42 0.00 17.87
N MET A 572 -19.60 0.41 16.91
CA MET A 572 -18.30 1.03 17.18
C MET A 572 -18.47 2.42 17.83
N GLU A 573 -19.43 3.23 17.38
CA GLU A 573 -19.73 4.52 17.99
C GLU A 573 -20.27 4.37 19.42
N GLN A 574 -21.07 3.33 19.70
CA GLN A 574 -21.54 3.01 21.05
C GLN A 574 -20.39 2.60 21.98
N LEU A 575 -19.36 1.94 21.46
CA LEU A 575 -18.15 1.63 22.21
C LEU A 575 -17.24 2.85 22.41
N GLY A 576 -17.57 4.00 21.79
CA GLY A 576 -16.84 5.26 21.91
C GLY A 576 -15.79 5.52 20.82
N HIS A 577 -15.77 4.72 19.71
CA HIS A 577 -14.91 5.04 18.58
C HIS A 577 -15.43 6.25 17.80
N LYS A 578 -14.51 7.12 17.35
CA LYS A 578 -14.79 8.03 16.24
C LYS A 578 -14.68 7.23 14.95
N VAL A 579 -15.76 7.09 14.19
CA VAL A 579 -15.83 6.22 13.03
C VAL A 579 -15.90 7.03 11.73
N SER A 580 -15.16 6.58 10.70
CA SER A 580 -15.25 7.07 9.33
C SER A 580 -15.50 5.87 8.40
N VAL A 581 -16.57 5.93 7.61
CA VAL A 581 -16.84 4.96 6.55
C VAL A 581 -16.31 5.53 5.25
N ARG A 582 -15.37 4.81 4.61
CA ARG A 582 -14.70 5.26 3.39
C ARG A 582 -14.17 4.09 2.56
N PRO A 583 -13.89 4.27 1.26
CA PRO A 583 -13.17 3.28 0.49
C PRO A 583 -11.81 2.94 1.13
N LEU A 584 -11.54 1.64 1.32
CA LEU A 584 -10.26 1.13 1.81
C LEU A 584 -9.69 0.16 0.78
N THR A 585 -8.93 0.72 -0.18
CA THR A 585 -8.38 -0.01 -1.33
C THR A 585 -7.09 -0.73 -0.98
N SER A 586 -7.18 -1.88 -0.29
CA SER A 586 -6.07 -2.82 -0.20
C SER A 586 -5.75 -3.43 -1.59
N GLY A 587 -4.68 -4.17 -1.69
CA GLY A 587 -4.28 -4.89 -2.90
C GLY A 587 -3.50 -6.13 -2.48
N LEU A 588 -4.09 -6.85 -1.53
CA LEU A 588 -3.51 -8.07 -0.96
C LEU A 588 -3.23 -9.11 -2.04
N GLN A 589 -2.05 -9.68 -2.00
CA GLN A 589 -1.66 -10.82 -2.81
C GLN A 589 -1.06 -11.85 -1.87
N GLY A 590 -1.52 -13.10 -1.95
CA GLY A 590 -1.03 -14.13 -1.04
C GLY A 590 -1.06 -15.52 -1.66
N ILE A 591 -0.11 -16.35 -1.24
CA ILE A 591 0.00 -17.76 -1.62
C ILE A 591 0.19 -18.57 -0.34
N VAL A 592 -0.67 -19.54 -0.11
CA VAL A 592 -0.56 -20.53 0.98
C VAL A 592 -0.04 -21.84 0.40
N ILE A 593 0.97 -22.40 1.05
CA ILE A 593 1.59 -23.68 0.71
C ILE A 593 0.91 -24.75 1.56
N THR A 594 0.39 -25.78 0.91
CA THR A 594 -0.30 -26.92 1.55
C THR A 594 0.36 -28.23 1.16
N PRO A 595 0.09 -29.33 1.87
CA PRO A 595 0.58 -30.65 1.47
C PRO A 595 0.12 -31.10 0.07
N THR A 596 -0.95 -30.52 -0.46
CA THR A 596 -1.54 -30.88 -1.76
C THR A 596 -1.24 -29.86 -2.86
N GLY A 597 -0.41 -28.84 -2.61
CA GLY A 597 -0.04 -27.80 -3.56
C GLY A 597 -0.22 -26.38 -3.03
N LEU A 598 -0.39 -25.46 -3.93
CA LEU A 598 -0.45 -24.01 -3.68
C LEU A 598 -1.88 -23.50 -3.79
N ILE A 599 -2.27 -22.60 -2.90
CA ILE A 599 -3.56 -21.89 -2.93
C ILE A 599 -3.27 -20.41 -2.93
N GLY A 600 -3.72 -19.70 -3.96
CA GLY A 600 -3.46 -18.27 -4.12
C GLY A 600 -4.71 -17.42 -4.09
N GLY A 601 -4.57 -16.23 -3.53
CA GLY A 601 -5.60 -15.20 -3.49
C GLY A 601 -5.08 -13.85 -3.98
N ALA A 602 -5.97 -13.10 -4.66
CA ALA A 602 -5.72 -11.74 -5.10
C ALA A 602 -6.88 -10.82 -4.69
N ASP A 603 -6.55 -9.59 -4.33
CA ASP A 603 -7.51 -8.61 -3.82
C ASP A 603 -8.45 -8.09 -4.91
N PRO A 604 -9.77 -8.30 -4.80
CA PRO A 604 -10.75 -7.80 -5.78
C PRO A 604 -10.92 -6.26 -5.75
N ARG A 605 -10.36 -5.58 -4.74
CA ARG A 605 -10.41 -4.10 -4.63
C ARG A 605 -9.49 -3.42 -5.63
N ARG A 606 -8.58 -4.18 -6.24
CA ARG A 606 -7.71 -3.78 -7.34
C ARG A 606 -7.80 -4.77 -8.49
N GLU A 607 -6.87 -4.73 -9.42
CA GLU A 607 -6.85 -5.54 -10.64
C GLU A 607 -6.02 -6.83 -10.49
N GLY A 608 -5.81 -7.29 -9.25
CA GLY A 608 -4.94 -8.43 -8.97
C GLY A 608 -5.38 -9.73 -9.64
N LEU A 609 -4.41 -10.56 -10.01
CA LEU A 609 -4.64 -11.89 -10.60
C LEU A 609 -3.65 -12.91 -10.07
N VAL A 610 -4.15 -14.14 -9.82
CA VAL A 610 -3.34 -15.31 -9.50
C VAL A 610 -3.27 -16.24 -10.70
N LEU A 611 -2.07 -16.66 -11.08
CA LEU A 611 -1.81 -17.70 -12.08
C LEU A 611 -0.89 -18.77 -11.47
N GLY A 612 -1.12 -20.03 -11.81
CA GLY A 612 -0.31 -21.16 -11.36
C GLY A 612 -0.53 -22.41 -12.21
N ASP A 613 0.40 -23.39 -12.12
CA ASP A 613 0.42 -24.65 -12.87
C ASP A 613 0.66 -25.88 -11.94
#